data_4eecf731d87ee26e3bc0c1e9dc098516
#
_entry.id   4eecf731d87ee26e3bc0c1e9dc098516
#
_cell.length_a   1.000
_cell.length_b   1.000
_cell.length_c   1.000
_cell.angle_alpha   90.00
_cell.angle_beta   90.00
_cell.angle_gamma   90.00
#
_symmetry.space_group_name_H-M   'P 1'
#
loop_
_entity.id
_entity.type
_entity.pdbx_description
1 polymer ?
#
loop_
_entity_poly.entity_id
_entity_poly.type
_entity_poly.pdbx_seq_one_letter_code
_entity_poly.pdbx_strand_id
1 'polypeptide(L)'
;MSIMHRPSDETLAAFAAGQLDEGLAVVVACHIEADQESRRRLRELEAVQGALLDTVEPVAMASGPSHAATAAPAEPSSATALMSEAGMPKVLRPYGFGPWRPIGLRIAMRRVEVPGADARVFMLRAGPGIALPHHKHTGFEWTTILAGAYEHEYGRYAAGDFDEADAEHDHTPRVDPVEGCTCIVAMTGSVQLQGWLGRLLQPLVRF
;
A
#
# COMPACT_ATOMS: atom_id res chain seq x y z
N MET A 1 17.37 9.71 4.60
CA MET A 1 16.24 10.60 4.93
C MET A 1 15.53 10.02 6.14
N SER A 2 14.97 10.86 7.02
CA SER A 2 14.18 10.38 8.17
C SER A 2 12.74 10.23 7.71
N ILE A 3 12.12 9.07 7.99
CA ILE A 3 10.70 8.82 7.74
C ILE A 3 9.89 9.62 8.75
N MET A 4 8.94 10.41 8.28
CA MET A 4 8.16 11.35 9.10
C MET A 4 6.72 10.90 9.32
N HIS A 5 6.13 10.21 8.34
CA HIS A 5 4.76 9.76 8.35
C HIS A 5 4.68 8.23 8.44
N ARG A 6 3.91 7.74 9.40
CA ARG A 6 3.77 6.32 9.72
C ARG A 6 2.30 5.93 9.78
N PRO A 7 1.97 4.64 9.58
CA PRO A 7 0.63 4.14 9.88
C PRO A 7 0.24 4.45 11.32
N SER A 8 -1.04 4.69 11.55
CA SER A 8 -1.61 4.84 12.90
C SER A 8 -1.37 3.57 13.75
N ASP A 9 -1.45 3.72 15.08
CA ASP A 9 -1.37 2.55 15.97
C ASP A 9 -2.52 1.58 15.72
N GLU A 10 -3.69 2.07 15.36
CA GLU A 10 -4.86 1.28 14.97
C GLU A 10 -4.56 0.42 13.74
N THR A 11 -3.96 1.02 12.70
CA THR A 11 -3.57 0.32 11.48
C THR A 11 -2.48 -0.71 11.74
N LEU A 12 -1.46 -0.37 12.54
CA LEU A 12 -0.42 -1.34 12.92
C LEU A 12 -0.97 -2.48 13.78
N ALA A 13 -1.92 -2.22 14.68
CA ALA A 13 -2.58 -3.25 15.49
C ALA A 13 -3.46 -4.17 14.64
N ALA A 14 -4.22 -3.62 13.70
CA ALA A 14 -5.01 -4.40 12.76
C ALA A 14 -4.13 -5.24 11.84
N PHE A 15 -2.99 -4.70 11.39
CA PHE A 15 -1.97 -5.43 10.63
C PHE A 15 -1.41 -6.60 11.45
N ALA A 16 -0.98 -6.36 12.71
CA ALA A 16 -0.46 -7.37 13.61
C ALA A 16 -1.46 -8.51 13.88
N ALA A 17 -2.75 -8.18 13.96
CA ALA A 17 -3.85 -9.13 14.15
C ALA A 17 -4.28 -9.88 12.88
N GLY A 18 -3.71 -9.54 11.71
CA GLY A 18 -4.15 -10.11 10.43
C GLY A 18 -5.58 -9.73 10.05
N GLN A 19 -6.08 -8.57 10.51
CA GLN A 19 -7.44 -8.11 10.28
C GLN A 19 -7.59 -7.20 9.05
N LEU A 20 -6.47 -6.79 8.46
CA LEU A 20 -6.51 -5.97 7.24
C LEU A 20 -6.82 -6.83 6.02
N ASP A 21 -7.51 -6.24 5.06
CA ASP A 21 -7.56 -6.76 3.69
C ASP A 21 -6.12 -6.93 3.17
N GLU A 22 -5.85 -8.02 2.43
CA GLU A 22 -4.50 -8.34 1.96
C GLU A 22 -3.88 -7.20 1.13
N GLY A 23 -4.68 -6.48 0.35
CA GLY A 23 -4.21 -5.35 -0.45
C GLY A 23 -3.74 -4.18 0.42
N LEU A 24 -4.47 -3.86 1.50
CA LEU A 24 -4.08 -2.86 2.48
C LEU A 24 -2.83 -3.33 3.25
N ALA A 25 -2.81 -4.60 3.66
CA ALA A 25 -1.69 -5.20 4.38
C ALA A 25 -0.38 -5.13 3.58
N VAL A 26 -0.42 -5.38 2.28
CA VAL A 26 0.75 -5.30 1.39
C VAL A 26 1.36 -3.90 1.38
N VAL A 27 0.55 -2.85 1.35
CA VAL A 27 1.04 -1.45 1.33
C VAL A 27 1.65 -1.07 2.68
N VAL A 28 1.01 -1.47 3.80
CA VAL A 28 1.58 -1.32 5.16
C VAL A 28 2.90 -2.09 5.28
N ALA A 29 2.98 -3.31 4.77
CA ALA A 29 4.19 -4.13 4.82
C ALA A 29 5.35 -3.50 4.03
N CYS A 30 5.08 -2.82 2.91
CA CYS A 30 6.09 -2.05 2.17
C CYS A 30 6.69 -0.93 3.04
N HIS A 31 5.86 -0.20 3.78
CA HIS A 31 6.33 0.81 4.74
C HIS A 31 7.15 0.18 5.87
N ILE A 32 6.64 -0.89 6.49
CA ILE A 32 7.33 -1.59 7.58
C ILE A 32 8.70 -2.11 7.11
N GLU A 33 8.84 -2.56 5.86
CA GLU A 33 10.15 -2.95 5.31
C GLU A 33 11.13 -1.77 5.29
N ALA A 34 10.66 -0.56 5.06
CA ALA A 34 11.49 0.65 4.99
C ALA A 34 11.79 1.27 6.37
N ASP A 35 10.83 1.24 7.32
CA ASP A 35 10.90 1.95 8.59
C ASP A 35 11.21 1.06 9.80
N GLN A 36 12.34 1.32 10.47
CA GLN A 36 12.76 0.58 11.66
C GLN A 36 11.84 0.86 12.87
N GLU A 37 11.33 2.08 12.99
CA GLU A 37 10.46 2.46 14.10
C GLU A 37 9.12 1.75 14.02
N SER A 38 8.49 1.71 12.86
CA SER A 38 7.26 0.95 12.64
C SER A 38 7.46 -0.55 12.87
N ARG A 39 8.63 -1.11 12.48
CA ARG A 39 8.98 -2.50 12.84
C ARG A 39 9.08 -2.72 14.34
N ARG A 40 9.65 -1.76 15.09
CA ARG A 40 9.72 -1.83 16.55
C ARG A 40 8.32 -1.80 17.15
N ARG A 41 7.50 -0.84 16.71
CA ARG A 41 6.13 -0.67 17.19
C ARG A 41 5.27 -1.91 16.90
N LEU A 42 5.40 -2.48 15.70
CA LEU A 42 4.70 -3.72 15.33
C LEU A 42 5.03 -4.86 16.31
N ARG A 43 6.32 -5.09 16.63
CA ARG A 43 6.70 -6.13 17.60
C ARG A 43 6.12 -5.92 19.00
N GLU A 44 5.97 -4.66 19.44
CA GLU A 44 5.32 -4.34 20.70
C GLU A 44 3.84 -4.74 20.69
N LEU A 45 3.14 -4.42 19.60
CA LEU A 45 1.73 -4.77 19.40
C LEU A 45 1.53 -6.29 19.29
N GLU A 46 2.39 -6.98 18.55
CA GLU A 46 2.40 -8.45 18.47
C GLU A 46 2.62 -9.09 19.84
N ALA A 47 3.53 -8.56 20.67
CA ALA A 47 3.77 -9.06 22.01
C ALA A 47 2.54 -8.89 22.93
N VAL A 48 1.83 -7.75 22.83
CA VAL A 48 0.58 -7.52 23.56
C VAL A 48 -0.50 -8.52 23.14
N GLN A 49 -0.65 -8.73 21.83
CA GLN A 49 -1.64 -9.68 21.30
C GLN A 49 -1.29 -11.12 21.69
N GLY A 50 0.01 -11.49 21.65
CA GLY A 50 0.49 -12.79 22.11
C GLY A 50 0.17 -13.03 23.59
N ALA A 51 0.37 -12.02 24.44
CA ALA A 51 0.01 -12.09 25.87
C ALA A 51 -1.50 -12.30 26.11
N LEU A 52 -2.36 -11.76 25.24
CA LEU A 52 -3.79 -12.00 25.31
C LEU A 52 -4.14 -13.46 24.97
N LEU A 53 -3.41 -14.10 24.05
CA LEU A 53 -3.61 -15.51 23.73
C LEU A 53 -3.31 -16.44 24.93
N ASP A 54 -2.37 -16.07 25.80
CA ASP A 54 -2.07 -16.85 27.01
C ASP A 54 -3.26 -16.91 27.99
N THR A 55 -4.23 -16.02 27.84
CA THR A 55 -5.46 -15.99 28.67
C THR A 55 -6.59 -16.86 28.10
N VAL A 56 -6.43 -17.40 26.89
CA VAL A 56 -7.44 -18.23 26.22
C VAL A 56 -7.24 -19.68 26.64
N GLU A 57 -8.33 -20.32 27.12
CA GLU A 57 -8.31 -21.74 27.48
C GLU A 57 -8.00 -22.62 26.26
N PRO A 58 -6.99 -23.49 26.33
CA PRO A 58 -6.64 -24.37 25.22
C PRO A 58 -7.79 -25.33 24.87
N VAL A 59 -8.11 -25.48 23.62
CA VAL A 59 -9.09 -26.45 23.11
C VAL A 59 -8.36 -27.61 22.46
N ALA A 60 -8.72 -28.85 22.86
CA ALA A 60 -8.16 -30.04 22.26
C ALA A 60 -8.50 -30.10 20.75
N MET A 61 -7.49 -30.32 19.93
CA MET A 61 -7.68 -30.54 18.50
C MET A 61 -8.32 -31.89 18.25
N ALA A 62 -9.37 -31.95 17.45
CA ALA A 62 -10.06 -33.20 17.06
C ALA A 62 -9.18 -34.11 16.20
N SER A 63 -8.21 -33.54 15.50
CA SER A 63 -7.15 -34.24 14.75
C SER A 63 -5.85 -33.48 14.89
N GLY A 64 -4.72 -34.17 14.90
CA GLY A 64 -3.41 -33.50 14.84
C GLY A 64 -3.31 -32.59 13.60
N PRO A 65 -2.36 -31.65 13.60
CA PRO A 65 -2.14 -30.81 12.44
C PRO A 65 -1.94 -31.73 11.24
N SER A 66 -2.88 -31.70 10.29
CA SER A 66 -2.58 -32.27 8.98
C SER A 66 -1.38 -31.46 8.48
N HIS A 67 -0.26 -32.14 8.22
CA HIS A 67 0.77 -31.53 7.40
C HIS A 67 0.12 -31.27 6.03
N ALA A 68 -0.66 -30.19 5.92
CA ALA A 68 -0.88 -29.59 4.63
C ALA A 68 0.53 -29.41 4.09
N ALA A 69 0.88 -30.22 3.08
CA ALA A 69 2.13 -30.07 2.39
C ALA A 69 2.28 -28.54 2.20
N THR A 70 3.27 -27.97 2.88
CA THR A 70 3.63 -26.59 2.61
C THR A 70 3.87 -26.59 1.13
N ALA A 71 2.94 -26.06 0.36
CA ALA A 71 3.14 -25.86 -1.07
C ALA A 71 4.46 -25.12 -1.13
N ALA A 72 5.49 -25.78 -1.70
CA ALA A 72 6.77 -25.15 -1.90
C ALA A 72 6.46 -23.78 -2.48
N PRO A 73 7.06 -22.69 -1.97
CA PRO A 73 6.81 -21.36 -2.51
C PRO A 73 6.85 -21.49 -4.02
N ALA A 74 5.78 -21.12 -4.71
CA ALA A 74 5.73 -21.24 -6.15
C ALA A 74 7.01 -20.57 -6.67
N GLU A 75 7.84 -21.34 -7.40
CA GLU A 75 9.03 -20.79 -8.01
C GLU A 75 8.58 -19.53 -8.77
N PRO A 76 9.21 -18.36 -8.56
CA PRO A 76 8.80 -17.14 -9.21
C PRO A 76 8.77 -17.40 -10.71
N SER A 77 7.63 -17.18 -11.34
CA SER A 77 7.51 -17.33 -12.77
C SER A 77 8.64 -16.54 -13.46
N SER A 78 9.15 -17.02 -14.58
CA SER A 78 10.24 -16.35 -15.32
C SER A 78 9.97 -14.88 -15.64
N ALA A 79 8.70 -14.46 -15.65
CA ALA A 79 8.29 -13.05 -15.74
C ALA A 79 8.66 -12.26 -14.47
N THR A 80 8.66 -12.88 -13.28
CA THR A 80 9.04 -12.25 -12.01
C THR A 80 10.57 -12.04 -11.94
N ALA A 81 11.37 -12.90 -12.58
CA ALA A 81 12.82 -12.78 -12.61
C ALA A 81 13.34 -11.56 -13.42
N LEU A 82 12.52 -11.02 -14.33
CA LEU A 82 12.86 -9.83 -15.12
C LEU A 82 12.61 -8.50 -14.39
N MET A 83 12.04 -8.52 -13.19
CA MET A 83 11.62 -7.34 -12.45
C MET A 83 12.40 -7.09 -11.16
N SER A 84 13.67 -7.44 -11.12
CA SER A 84 14.58 -6.91 -10.08
C SER A 84 14.87 -5.44 -10.39
N GLU A 85 13.83 -4.58 -10.31
CA GLU A 85 14.04 -3.14 -10.26
C GLU A 85 14.74 -2.86 -8.91
N ALA A 86 15.94 -2.33 -8.96
CA ALA A 86 16.67 -1.89 -7.78
C ALA A 86 15.76 -0.94 -6.97
N GLY A 87 15.48 -1.28 -5.70
CA GLY A 87 14.59 -0.49 -4.85
C GLY A 87 13.17 -1.03 -4.66
N MET A 88 12.79 -2.14 -5.33
CA MET A 88 11.50 -2.79 -5.09
C MET A 88 11.47 -3.45 -3.72
N PRO A 89 10.47 -3.19 -2.85
CA PRO A 89 10.30 -3.89 -1.58
C PRO A 89 10.25 -5.42 -1.76
N LYS A 90 10.90 -6.14 -0.86
CA LYS A 90 10.95 -7.61 -0.92
C LYS A 90 9.59 -8.25 -0.70
N VAL A 91 8.75 -7.59 0.09
CA VAL A 91 7.36 -8.01 0.36
C VAL A 91 6.52 -8.12 -0.91
N LEU A 92 6.87 -7.39 -1.97
CA LEU A 92 6.16 -7.43 -3.24
C LEU A 92 6.55 -8.60 -4.15
N ARG A 93 7.61 -9.36 -3.85
CA ARG A 93 8.12 -10.45 -4.69
C ARG A 93 7.11 -11.57 -4.99
N PRO A 94 6.22 -11.95 -4.04
CA PRO A 94 5.24 -13.01 -4.30
C PRO A 94 4.12 -12.61 -5.26
N TYR A 95 3.94 -11.31 -5.52
CA TYR A 95 2.79 -10.80 -6.26
C TYR A 95 3.10 -10.60 -7.74
N GLY A 96 2.08 -10.77 -8.58
CA GLY A 96 2.14 -10.50 -10.01
C GLY A 96 2.02 -9.01 -10.31
N PHE A 97 2.64 -8.58 -11.41
CA PHE A 97 2.60 -7.20 -11.86
C PHE A 97 2.08 -7.09 -13.29
N GLY A 98 1.09 -6.26 -13.48
CA GLY A 98 0.66 -5.85 -14.81
C GLY A 98 1.72 -4.96 -15.51
N PRO A 99 1.55 -4.69 -16.80
CA PRO A 99 2.39 -3.74 -17.52
C PRO A 99 2.15 -2.30 -17.03
N TRP A 100 3.19 -1.47 -17.13
CA TRP A 100 3.02 -0.03 -16.97
C TRP A 100 2.13 0.53 -18.08
N ARG A 101 1.07 1.24 -17.70
CA ARG A 101 0.14 1.89 -18.63
C ARG A 101 0.16 3.40 -18.38
N PRO A 102 0.36 4.24 -19.40
CA PRO A 102 0.19 5.68 -19.25
C PRO A 102 -1.28 6.00 -18.95
N ILE A 103 -1.52 6.79 -17.91
CA ILE A 103 -2.86 7.25 -17.51
C ILE A 103 -2.98 8.77 -17.56
N GLY A 104 -1.91 9.46 -17.91
CA GLY A 104 -1.83 10.91 -18.07
C GLY A 104 -0.47 11.33 -18.58
N LEU A 105 -0.29 12.65 -18.76
CA LEU A 105 1.00 13.19 -19.15
C LEU A 105 2.04 12.94 -18.05
N ARG A 106 3.08 12.13 -18.35
CA ARG A 106 4.14 11.74 -17.42
C ARG A 106 3.63 11.01 -16.16
N ILE A 107 2.45 10.40 -16.22
CA ILE A 107 1.90 9.54 -15.19
C ILE A 107 1.67 8.17 -15.77
N ALA A 108 2.19 7.15 -15.12
CA ALA A 108 1.96 5.75 -15.46
C ALA A 108 1.55 4.97 -14.22
N MET A 109 0.71 3.97 -14.44
CA MET A 109 0.21 3.05 -13.42
C MET A 109 0.46 1.61 -13.86
N ARG A 110 0.72 0.73 -12.91
CA ARG A 110 0.64 -0.71 -13.10
C ARG A 110 -0.12 -1.38 -11.97
N ARG A 111 -0.93 -2.35 -12.29
CA ARG A 111 -1.65 -3.14 -11.29
C ARG A 111 -0.70 -4.08 -10.57
N VAL A 112 -0.91 -4.27 -9.28
CA VAL A 112 -0.32 -5.36 -8.48
C VAL A 112 -1.43 -6.38 -8.25
N GLU A 113 -1.17 -7.64 -8.59
CA GLU A 113 -2.15 -8.72 -8.45
C GLU A 113 -2.03 -9.32 -7.06
N VAL A 114 -2.96 -8.98 -6.20
CA VAL A 114 -3.06 -9.49 -4.82
C VAL A 114 -4.28 -10.41 -4.77
N PRO A 115 -4.09 -11.75 -4.78
CA PRO A 115 -5.20 -12.70 -4.80
C PRO A 115 -6.06 -12.60 -3.53
N GLY A 116 -7.37 -12.51 -3.72
CA GLY A 116 -8.34 -12.47 -2.61
C GLY A 116 -8.50 -11.11 -1.94
N ALA A 117 -7.76 -10.07 -2.37
CA ALA A 117 -7.94 -8.73 -1.84
C ALA A 117 -9.20 -8.06 -2.43
N ASP A 118 -9.96 -7.40 -1.57
CA ASP A 118 -11.05 -6.50 -1.96
C ASP A 118 -10.50 -5.12 -2.38
N ALA A 119 -9.42 -4.67 -1.74
CA ALA A 119 -8.72 -3.45 -2.11
C ALA A 119 -7.96 -3.63 -3.44
N ARG A 120 -8.03 -2.61 -4.28
CA ARG A 120 -7.24 -2.55 -5.52
C ARG A 120 -5.84 -2.07 -5.21
N VAL A 121 -4.85 -2.85 -5.60
CA VAL A 121 -3.44 -2.50 -5.40
C VAL A 121 -2.79 -2.13 -6.73
N PHE A 122 -2.09 -1.01 -6.74
CA PHE A 122 -1.39 -0.55 -7.93
C PHE A 122 -0.16 0.30 -7.56
N MET A 123 0.78 0.37 -8.47
CA MET A 123 1.89 1.32 -8.36
C MET A 123 1.63 2.50 -9.29
N LEU A 124 1.94 3.69 -8.80
CA LEU A 124 1.96 4.92 -9.59
C LEU A 124 3.40 5.40 -9.76
N ARG A 125 3.69 5.93 -10.94
CA ARG A 125 4.89 6.70 -11.23
C ARG A 125 4.48 8.01 -11.87
N ALA A 126 4.83 9.12 -11.23
CA ALA A 126 4.56 10.45 -11.73
C ALA A 126 5.87 11.24 -11.89
N GLY A 127 6.01 11.90 -13.01
CA GLY A 127 7.20 12.71 -13.30
C GLY A 127 7.27 13.97 -12.44
N PRO A 128 8.45 14.61 -12.37
CA PRO A 128 8.66 15.82 -11.60
C PRO A 128 7.65 16.93 -11.92
N GLY A 129 7.15 17.60 -10.87
CA GLY A 129 6.29 18.78 -10.96
C GLY A 129 4.86 18.52 -11.41
N ILE A 130 4.44 17.26 -11.54
CA ILE A 130 3.05 16.93 -11.86
C ILE A 130 2.16 17.24 -10.67
N ALA A 131 1.01 17.89 -10.93
CA ALA A 131 -0.08 18.01 -9.98
C ALA A 131 -1.21 17.05 -10.40
N LEU A 132 -1.68 16.24 -9.48
CA LEU A 132 -2.87 15.44 -9.70
C LEU A 132 -4.12 16.30 -9.51
N PRO A 133 -5.22 15.99 -10.21
CA PRO A 133 -6.48 16.69 -9.98
C PRO A 133 -6.93 16.61 -8.53
N HIS A 134 -7.56 17.67 -8.04
CA HIS A 134 -8.23 17.68 -6.74
C HIS A 134 -9.28 16.58 -6.66
N HIS A 135 -9.18 15.71 -5.68
CA HIS A 135 -10.05 14.52 -5.55
C HIS A 135 -10.22 14.10 -4.10
N LYS A 136 -11.24 13.28 -3.88
CA LYS A 136 -11.47 12.55 -2.64
C LYS A 136 -11.83 11.09 -2.93
N HIS A 137 -11.87 10.30 -1.90
CA HIS A 137 -12.16 8.86 -1.96
C HIS A 137 -13.50 8.55 -1.30
N THR A 138 -14.14 7.43 -1.67
CA THR A 138 -15.33 6.90 -0.97
C THR A 138 -14.96 5.81 0.04
N GLY A 139 -13.69 5.52 0.19
CA GLY A 139 -13.11 4.55 1.11
C GLY A 139 -11.69 4.94 1.48
N PHE A 140 -10.85 3.97 1.76
CA PHE A 140 -9.45 4.21 2.09
C PHE A 140 -8.60 4.35 0.82
N GLU A 141 -7.58 5.22 0.90
CA GLU A 141 -6.43 5.23 0.01
C GLU A 141 -5.17 5.26 0.87
N TRP A 142 -4.48 4.15 0.93
CA TRP A 142 -3.22 4.04 1.66
C TRP A 142 -2.06 3.96 0.69
N THR A 143 -1.05 4.78 0.94
CA THR A 143 0.08 4.95 0.04
C THR A 143 1.40 4.80 0.78
N THR A 144 2.30 3.95 0.28
CA THR A 144 3.71 3.95 0.69
C THR A 144 4.57 4.51 -0.43
N ILE A 145 5.39 5.52 -0.11
CA ILE A 145 6.31 6.13 -1.06
C ILE A 145 7.53 5.23 -1.23
N LEU A 146 7.81 4.79 -2.45
CA LEU A 146 8.95 3.94 -2.77
C LEU A 146 10.17 4.74 -3.22
N ALA A 147 9.95 5.86 -3.92
CA ALA A 147 11.02 6.76 -4.37
C ALA A 147 10.46 8.15 -4.65
N GLY A 148 11.29 9.18 -4.46
CA GLY A 148 10.92 10.58 -4.64
C GLY A 148 9.96 11.06 -3.55
N ALA A 149 9.06 11.98 -3.90
CA ALA A 149 8.13 12.57 -2.96
C ALA A 149 6.92 13.20 -3.65
N TYR A 150 5.85 13.42 -2.87
CA TYR A 150 4.77 14.35 -3.17
C TYR A 150 4.36 15.13 -1.92
N GLU A 151 3.60 16.19 -2.11
CA GLU A 151 3.00 16.97 -1.05
C GLU A 151 1.52 17.25 -1.34
N HIS A 152 0.73 17.43 -0.31
CA HIS A 152 -0.64 17.90 -0.36
C HIS A 152 -0.99 18.63 0.95
N GLU A 153 -2.25 18.96 1.15
CA GLU A 153 -2.75 19.80 2.27
C GLU A 153 -2.38 19.24 3.67
N TYR A 154 -2.13 17.93 3.77
CA TYR A 154 -1.82 17.25 5.05
C TYR A 154 -0.33 17.03 5.28
N GLY A 155 0.53 17.32 4.30
CA GLY A 155 1.97 17.20 4.47
C GLY A 155 2.76 16.86 3.21
N ARG A 156 4.07 16.70 3.40
CA ARG A 156 5.00 16.21 2.39
C ARG A 156 5.42 14.80 2.73
N TYR A 157 5.25 13.88 1.80
CA TYR A 157 5.55 12.46 1.94
C TYR A 157 6.71 12.10 1.01
N ALA A 158 7.76 11.53 1.58
CA ALA A 158 8.99 11.16 0.88
C ALA A 158 9.23 9.64 0.97
N ALA A 159 10.26 9.16 0.29
CA ALA A 159 10.58 7.73 0.25
C ALA A 159 10.60 7.09 1.65
N GLY A 160 9.80 6.07 1.85
CA GLY A 160 9.55 5.36 3.09
C GLY A 160 8.34 5.86 3.87
N ASP A 161 7.85 7.08 3.65
CA ASP A 161 6.66 7.60 4.33
C ASP A 161 5.38 6.84 3.91
N PHE A 162 4.43 6.83 4.83
CA PHE A 162 3.09 6.28 4.67
C PHE A 162 2.03 7.37 4.74
N ASP A 163 1.16 7.41 3.76
CA ASP A 163 0.00 8.31 3.72
C ASP A 163 -1.27 7.49 3.92
N GLU A 164 -2.02 7.81 4.99
CA GLU A 164 -3.21 7.09 5.41
C GLU A 164 -4.44 7.97 5.21
N ALA A 165 -4.97 7.96 4.00
CA ALA A 165 -6.15 8.74 3.65
C ALA A 165 -7.43 7.87 3.71
N ASP A 166 -8.53 8.49 4.13
CA ASP A 166 -9.87 7.94 4.17
C ASP A 166 -10.87 8.77 3.34
N ALA A 167 -12.16 8.48 3.50
CA ALA A 167 -13.22 9.17 2.77
C ALA A 167 -13.39 10.65 3.16
N GLU A 168 -12.82 11.11 4.27
CA GLU A 168 -12.89 12.51 4.71
C GLU A 168 -11.73 13.34 4.14
N HIS A 169 -10.68 12.67 3.66
CA HIS A 169 -9.51 13.32 3.08
C HIS A 169 -9.80 13.79 1.65
N ASP A 170 -9.67 15.08 1.46
CA ASP A 170 -9.86 15.79 0.20
C ASP A 170 -8.54 16.53 -0.13
N HIS A 171 -7.85 16.13 -1.20
CA HIS A 171 -6.47 16.54 -1.41
C HIS A 171 -6.11 16.78 -2.88
N THR A 172 -5.00 17.54 -3.06
CA THR A 172 -4.43 17.87 -4.37
C THR A 172 -2.95 17.52 -4.38
N PRO A 173 -2.58 16.25 -4.60
CA PRO A 173 -1.18 15.86 -4.57
C PRO A 173 -0.35 16.57 -5.64
N ARG A 174 0.80 17.10 -5.23
CA ARG A 174 1.81 17.73 -6.08
C ARG A 174 3.11 16.95 -5.95
N VAL A 175 3.56 16.44 -7.05
CA VAL A 175 4.79 15.63 -7.11
C VAL A 175 6.02 16.53 -7.03
N ASP A 176 7.04 16.07 -6.31
CA ASP A 176 8.32 16.78 -6.17
C ASP A 176 8.85 17.24 -7.54
N PRO A 177 9.24 18.53 -7.68
CA PRO A 177 9.62 19.12 -8.96
C PRO A 177 10.95 18.62 -9.52
N VAL A 178 11.74 17.90 -8.73
CA VAL A 178 13.07 17.42 -9.13
C VAL A 178 13.09 15.90 -9.28
N GLU A 179 12.63 15.19 -8.26
CA GLU A 179 12.77 13.73 -8.17
C GLU A 179 11.61 12.97 -8.80
N GLY A 180 10.42 13.58 -8.89
CA GLY A 180 9.22 12.83 -9.21
C GLY A 180 8.73 12.01 -8.04
N CYS A 181 7.83 11.06 -8.27
CA CYS A 181 7.35 10.14 -7.25
C CYS A 181 7.03 8.77 -7.84
N THR A 182 7.41 7.72 -7.11
CA THR A 182 6.93 6.35 -7.33
C THR A 182 6.40 5.83 -6.01
N CYS A 183 5.17 5.35 -6.01
CA CYS A 183 4.51 4.83 -4.81
C CYS A 183 3.73 3.54 -5.11
N ILE A 184 3.39 2.81 -4.05
CA ILE A 184 2.40 1.73 -4.07
C ILE A 184 1.17 2.19 -3.30
N VAL A 185 0.01 1.91 -3.85
CA VAL A 185 -1.28 2.37 -3.34
C VAL A 185 -2.21 1.17 -3.20
N ALA A 186 -2.92 1.09 -2.07
CA ALA A 186 -4.10 0.24 -1.92
C ALA A 186 -5.33 1.12 -1.73
N MET A 187 -6.37 0.86 -2.49
CA MET A 187 -7.57 1.68 -2.47
C MET A 187 -8.83 0.82 -2.41
N THR A 188 -9.72 1.17 -1.47
CA THR A 188 -11.11 0.70 -1.43
C THR A 188 -12.03 1.78 -1.98
N GLY A 189 -13.22 1.41 -2.42
CA GLY A 189 -14.17 2.38 -2.98
C GLY A 189 -13.72 2.97 -4.32
N SER A 190 -13.96 4.27 -4.53
CA SER A 190 -13.70 4.96 -5.79
C SER A 190 -13.15 6.38 -5.60
N VAL A 191 -12.39 6.85 -6.57
CA VAL A 191 -11.93 8.25 -6.65
C VAL A 191 -13.08 9.14 -7.16
N GLN A 192 -13.30 10.25 -6.51
CA GLN A 192 -14.24 11.29 -6.92
C GLN A 192 -13.49 12.59 -7.25
N LEU A 193 -13.37 12.90 -8.52
CA LEU A 193 -12.76 14.14 -8.98
C LEU A 193 -13.63 15.33 -8.60
N GLN A 194 -13.03 16.35 -8.02
CA GLN A 194 -13.72 17.57 -7.59
C GLN A 194 -13.78 18.62 -8.71
N GLY A 195 -14.74 19.57 -8.58
CA GLY A 195 -14.96 20.61 -9.55
C GLY A 195 -15.71 20.18 -10.82
N TRP A 196 -16.14 21.14 -11.62
CA TRP A 196 -16.93 20.87 -12.83
C TRP A 196 -16.15 20.13 -13.92
N LEU A 197 -14.87 20.45 -14.10
CA LEU A 197 -13.99 19.79 -15.05
C LEU A 197 -13.67 18.35 -14.59
N GLY A 198 -13.47 18.14 -13.27
CA GLY A 198 -13.29 16.83 -12.68
C GLY A 198 -14.48 15.91 -12.93
N ARG A 199 -15.70 16.40 -12.75
CA ARG A 199 -16.93 15.63 -13.02
C ARG A 199 -17.05 15.23 -14.50
N LEU A 200 -16.60 16.09 -15.42
CA LEU A 200 -16.58 15.76 -16.85
C LEU A 200 -15.56 14.66 -17.16
N LEU A 201 -14.43 14.63 -16.46
CA LEU A 201 -13.37 13.64 -16.64
C LEU A 201 -13.57 12.36 -15.81
N GLN A 202 -14.52 12.36 -14.86
CA GLN A 202 -14.82 11.23 -13.97
C GLN A 202 -15.00 9.87 -14.70
N PRO A 203 -15.66 9.78 -15.87
CA PRO A 203 -15.79 8.52 -16.59
C PRO A 203 -14.45 7.92 -17.07
N LEU A 204 -13.43 8.76 -17.24
CA LEU A 204 -12.09 8.35 -17.69
C LEU A 204 -11.22 7.80 -16.54
N VAL A 205 -11.61 8.06 -15.28
CA VAL A 205 -10.90 7.66 -14.05
C VAL A 205 -11.56 6.44 -13.38
N ARG A 206 -12.41 5.72 -14.09
CA ARG A 206 -12.94 4.43 -13.62
C ARG A 206 -11.86 3.37 -13.77
N PHE A 207 -11.16 3.13 -12.69
CA PHE A 207 -10.24 2.01 -12.54
C PHE A 207 -10.93 0.82 -11.88
#